data_a7f10a81368d761454d2041ec41bbf23
#
_entry.id   a7f10a81368d761454d2041ec41bbf23
#
_cell.length_a   1.000
_cell.length_b   1.000
_cell.length_c   1.000
_cell.angle_alpha   90.00
_cell.angle_beta   90.00
_cell.angle_gamma   90.00
#
_symmetry.space_group_name_H-M   'P 1'
#
loop_
_entity.id
_entity.type
_entity.pdbx_description
1 polymer ?
#
loop_
_entity_poly.entity_id
_entity_poly.type
_entity_poly.pdbx_seq_one_letter_code
_entity_poly.pdbx_strand_id
1 'polypeptide(L)'
;MALRTILEYPDPRLRTLAEPMTPADFTPELQTLIDDMFETMYAAPGIGLAATQVDFHKRLLVIDVSKERTEPLVFINPEILSASEDQATLEEGCLSVPGVFDEVVRPARIRVRALDRHGQPFERDCDDILAVCVQHEMDHLQGKLFVDYLSELKRERIRKKLDKDRKERAAKLAREAGARRAY
;
A
#
# COMPACT_ATOMS: atom_id res chain seq x y z
N MET A 1 16.20 -5.24 10.13
CA MET A 1 14.85 -5.16 9.53
C MET A 1 13.84 -5.06 10.65
N ALA A 2 12.85 -4.21 10.52
CA ALA A 2 11.84 -3.96 11.54
C ALA A 2 10.45 -3.84 10.90
N LEU A 3 9.43 -4.36 11.60
CA LEU A 3 8.05 -4.18 11.17
C LEU A 3 7.60 -2.74 11.43
N ARG A 4 7.01 -2.12 10.41
CA ARG A 4 6.39 -0.80 10.49
C ARG A 4 4.91 -0.91 10.81
N THR A 5 4.38 0.09 11.52
CA THR A 5 2.94 0.19 11.74
C THR A 5 2.26 0.65 10.46
N ILE A 6 1.27 -0.11 9.99
CA ILE A 6 0.46 0.27 8.83
C ILE A 6 -0.70 1.14 9.33
N LEU A 7 -0.83 2.33 8.74
CA LEU A 7 -1.96 3.23 8.99
C LEU A 7 -3.25 2.61 8.44
N GLU A 8 -4.34 2.69 9.18
CA GLU A 8 -5.63 2.15 8.77
C GLU A 8 -6.65 3.26 8.48
N TYR A 9 -7.44 3.05 7.43
CA TYR A 9 -8.57 3.91 7.08
C TYR A 9 -9.54 4.06 8.27
N PRO A 10 -10.02 5.24 8.65
CA PRO A 10 -9.93 6.52 7.94
C PRO A 10 -8.83 7.48 8.47
N ASP A 11 -7.67 6.99 8.89
CA ASP A 11 -6.58 7.85 9.39
C ASP A 11 -6.27 8.97 8.37
N PRO A 12 -6.32 10.25 8.77
CA PRO A 12 -6.14 11.37 7.84
C PRO A 12 -4.74 11.41 7.21
N ARG A 13 -3.72 10.79 7.81
CA ARG A 13 -2.37 10.71 7.23
C ARG A 13 -2.34 9.91 5.93
N LEU A 14 -3.29 8.98 5.71
CA LEU A 14 -3.47 8.29 4.43
C LEU A 14 -3.89 9.22 3.28
N ARG A 15 -4.35 10.43 3.59
CA ARG A 15 -4.76 11.45 2.62
C ARG A 15 -3.65 12.45 2.28
N THR A 16 -2.45 12.27 2.83
CA THR A 16 -1.31 13.14 2.57
C THR A 16 -0.80 12.91 1.14
N LEU A 17 -0.55 14.01 0.43
CA LEU A 17 0.12 13.97 -0.87
C LEU A 17 1.60 13.69 -0.66
N ALA A 18 2.11 12.62 -1.28
CA ALA A 18 3.51 12.26 -1.19
C ALA A 18 4.39 13.20 -2.02
N GLU A 19 5.48 13.66 -1.42
CA GLU A 19 6.47 14.50 -2.08
C GLU A 19 7.42 13.69 -2.97
N PRO A 20 7.89 14.23 -4.10
CA PRO A 20 8.93 13.57 -4.88
C PRO A 20 10.19 13.32 -4.06
N MET A 21 10.86 12.21 -4.33
CA MET A 21 12.20 11.96 -3.81
C MET A 21 13.24 12.67 -4.65
N THR A 22 14.26 13.22 -3.98
CA THR A 22 15.39 13.92 -4.59
C THR A 22 16.66 13.07 -4.47
N PRO A 23 17.76 13.37 -5.17
CA PRO A 23 19.03 12.64 -5.00
C PRO A 23 19.53 12.59 -3.55
N ALA A 24 19.23 13.60 -2.73
CA ALA A 24 19.61 13.64 -1.33
C ALA A 24 18.86 12.62 -0.45
N ASP A 25 17.74 12.10 -0.92
CA ASP A 25 16.94 11.09 -0.19
C ASP A 25 17.53 9.66 -0.29
N PHE A 26 18.45 9.41 -1.23
CA PHE A 26 19.06 8.09 -1.45
C PHE A 26 20.18 7.83 -0.44
N THR A 27 19.80 7.56 0.78
CA THR A 27 20.67 7.35 1.94
C THR A 27 20.65 5.89 2.41
N PRO A 28 21.57 5.44 3.29
CA PRO A 28 21.47 4.13 3.93
C PRO A 28 20.16 3.93 4.69
N GLU A 29 19.59 4.99 5.29
CA GLU A 29 18.30 4.97 5.98
C GLU A 29 17.15 4.67 5.03
N LEU A 30 17.22 5.15 3.78
CA LEU A 30 16.24 4.79 2.75
C LEU A 30 16.29 3.28 2.45
N GLN A 31 17.48 2.69 2.34
CA GLN A 31 17.61 1.26 2.10
C GLN A 31 17.01 0.44 3.24
N THR A 32 17.24 0.86 4.47
CA THR A 32 16.62 0.25 5.65
C THR A 32 15.10 0.37 5.62
N LEU A 33 14.56 1.54 5.27
CA LEU A 33 13.12 1.74 5.14
C LEU A 33 12.51 0.83 4.06
N ILE A 34 13.14 0.70 2.90
CA ILE A 34 12.69 -0.18 1.82
C ILE A 34 12.64 -1.64 2.30
N ASP A 35 13.68 -2.10 2.98
CA ASP A 35 13.73 -3.45 3.52
C ASP A 35 12.66 -3.68 4.60
N ASP A 36 12.46 -2.71 5.48
CA ASP A 36 11.37 -2.74 6.49
C ASP A 36 9.99 -2.75 5.83
N MET A 37 9.79 -2.03 4.73
CA MET A 37 8.53 -2.03 3.98
C MET A 37 8.25 -3.40 3.37
N PHE A 38 9.24 -4.06 2.77
CA PHE A 38 9.07 -5.43 2.27
C PHE A 38 8.74 -6.40 3.40
N GLU A 39 9.47 -6.36 4.50
CA GLU A 39 9.21 -7.21 5.66
C GLU A 39 7.79 -7.01 6.21
N THR A 40 7.37 -5.76 6.34
CA THR A 40 6.02 -5.38 6.80
C THR A 40 4.94 -5.89 5.84
N MET A 41 5.15 -5.70 4.53
CA MET A 41 4.24 -6.18 3.48
C MET A 41 4.09 -7.69 3.51
N TYR A 42 5.19 -8.43 3.60
CA TYR A 42 5.16 -9.89 3.64
C TYR A 42 4.54 -10.43 4.93
N ALA A 43 4.77 -9.77 6.07
CA ALA A 43 4.17 -10.17 7.34
C ALA A 43 2.65 -9.95 7.38
N ALA A 44 2.15 -8.95 6.66
CA ALA A 44 0.73 -8.63 6.54
C ALA A 44 0.01 -9.35 5.38
N PRO A 45 0.52 -10.43 4.87
CA PRO A 45 0.52 -11.07 3.56
C PRO A 45 -0.04 -10.20 2.42
N GLY A 46 0.62 -9.07 2.16
CA GLY A 46 0.32 -8.18 1.03
C GLY A 46 1.23 -8.42 -0.17
N ILE A 47 0.87 -7.82 -1.30
CA ILE A 47 1.64 -7.84 -2.55
C ILE A 47 2.14 -6.45 -2.97
N GLY A 48 1.68 -5.41 -2.30
CA GLY A 48 2.09 -4.03 -2.49
C GLY A 48 2.00 -3.23 -1.19
N LEU A 49 2.82 -2.19 -1.07
CA LEU A 49 2.80 -1.25 0.05
C LEU A 49 3.39 0.09 -0.39
N ALA A 50 2.64 1.16 -0.21
CA ALA A 50 3.11 2.52 -0.42
C ALA A 50 3.71 3.09 0.88
N ALA A 51 4.73 3.93 0.75
CA ALA A 51 5.42 4.50 1.89
C ALA A 51 4.49 5.38 2.77
N THR A 52 3.50 6.03 2.18
CA THR A 52 2.48 6.80 2.92
C THR A 52 1.68 5.94 3.90
N GLN A 53 1.53 4.65 3.63
CA GLN A 53 0.82 3.72 4.54
C GLN A 53 1.62 3.41 5.81
N VAL A 54 2.92 3.68 5.82
CA VAL A 54 3.81 3.55 6.99
C VAL A 54 4.31 4.91 7.49
N ASP A 55 3.55 5.96 7.21
CA ASP A 55 3.80 7.34 7.65
C ASP A 55 5.08 7.98 7.09
N PHE A 56 5.52 7.53 5.93
CA PHE A 56 6.62 8.14 5.19
C PHE A 56 6.07 8.76 3.89
N HIS A 57 5.95 10.08 3.87
CA HIS A 57 5.20 10.81 2.84
C HIS A 57 6.05 11.23 1.65
N LYS A 58 6.80 10.30 1.09
CA LYS A 58 7.56 10.43 -0.15
C LYS A 58 7.06 9.44 -1.21
N ARG A 59 7.30 9.75 -2.46
CA ARG A 59 6.85 8.94 -3.61
C ARG A 59 7.69 7.66 -3.75
N LEU A 60 7.38 6.69 -2.92
CA LEU A 60 8.01 5.37 -2.85
C LEU A 60 6.93 4.31 -2.65
N LEU A 61 7.04 3.21 -3.40
CA LEU A 61 6.23 2.02 -3.19
C LEU A 61 7.04 0.75 -3.46
N VAL A 62 6.64 -0.33 -2.84
CA VAL A 62 7.22 -1.67 -3.02
C VAL A 62 6.14 -2.64 -3.46
N ILE A 63 6.49 -3.58 -4.34
CA ILE A 63 5.58 -4.58 -4.90
C ILE A 63 6.32 -5.90 -5.05
N ASP A 64 5.63 -6.99 -4.75
CA ASP A 64 6.02 -8.35 -5.13
C ASP A 64 4.75 -9.17 -5.36
N VAL A 65 4.43 -9.41 -6.62
CA VAL A 65 3.26 -10.19 -7.03
C VAL A 65 3.59 -11.68 -7.25
N SER A 66 4.85 -12.06 -7.06
CA SER A 66 5.28 -13.46 -7.19
C SER A 66 4.76 -14.30 -6.03
N LYS A 67 4.40 -15.55 -6.31
CA LYS A 67 3.92 -16.49 -5.28
C LYS A 67 5.01 -16.84 -4.27
N GLU A 68 6.25 -16.93 -4.76
CA GLU A 68 7.42 -17.35 -3.98
C GLU A 68 8.10 -16.19 -3.23
N ARG A 69 7.60 -14.95 -3.39
CA ARG A 69 8.23 -13.73 -2.85
C ARG A 69 9.68 -13.54 -3.29
N THR A 70 9.91 -13.75 -4.59
CA THR A 70 11.25 -13.78 -5.21
C THR A 70 11.47 -12.67 -6.24
N GLU A 71 10.46 -11.82 -6.46
CA GLU A 71 10.50 -10.74 -7.45
C GLU A 71 10.17 -9.37 -6.83
N PRO A 72 10.92 -8.94 -5.80
CA PRO A 72 10.67 -7.65 -5.16
C PRO A 72 10.98 -6.51 -6.12
N LEU A 73 10.03 -5.59 -6.27
CA LEU A 73 10.13 -4.39 -7.10
C LEU A 73 10.02 -3.13 -6.25
N VAL A 74 10.86 -2.15 -6.53
CA VAL A 74 10.85 -0.82 -5.92
C VAL A 74 10.55 0.21 -6.99
N PHE A 75 9.60 1.09 -6.74
CA PHE A 75 9.25 2.20 -7.62
C PHE A 75 9.38 3.51 -6.83
N ILE A 76 10.34 4.34 -7.23
CA ILE A 76 10.53 5.67 -6.66
C ILE A 76 10.18 6.70 -7.71
N ASN A 77 9.41 7.72 -7.34
CA ASN A 77 8.86 8.72 -8.25
C ASN A 77 8.15 8.12 -9.47
N PRO A 78 7.25 7.14 -9.29
CA PRO A 78 6.60 6.47 -10.40
C PRO A 78 5.72 7.43 -11.20
N GLU A 79 5.72 7.24 -12.52
CA GLU A 79 4.91 7.97 -13.48
C GLU A 79 4.33 7.00 -14.51
N ILE A 80 3.04 7.06 -14.76
CA ILE A 80 2.38 6.29 -15.82
C ILE A 80 2.58 7.04 -17.13
N LEU A 81 3.34 6.44 -18.04
CA LEU A 81 3.62 6.98 -19.38
C LEU A 81 2.47 6.74 -20.36
N SER A 82 1.83 5.58 -20.24
CA SER A 82 0.67 5.20 -21.06
C SER A 82 -0.19 4.18 -20.31
N ALA A 83 -1.46 4.18 -20.64
CA ALA A 83 -2.44 3.23 -20.14
C ALA A 83 -3.28 2.70 -21.30
N SER A 84 -3.66 1.42 -21.26
CA SER A 84 -4.50 0.81 -22.27
C SER A 84 -5.93 1.35 -22.21
N GLU A 85 -6.62 1.35 -23.34
CA GLU A 85 -8.07 1.58 -23.38
C GLU A 85 -8.84 0.41 -22.78
N ASP A 86 -8.33 -0.81 -22.95
CA ASP A 86 -8.87 -2.01 -22.29
C ASP A 86 -8.79 -1.85 -20.79
N GLN A 87 -9.85 -2.28 -20.11
CA GLN A 87 -9.95 -2.24 -18.66
C GLN A 87 -10.00 -3.65 -18.07
N ALA A 88 -9.47 -3.78 -16.87
CA ALA A 88 -9.60 -4.98 -16.04
C ALA A 88 -10.45 -4.65 -14.82
N THR A 89 -11.31 -5.59 -14.45
CA THR A 89 -12.06 -5.54 -13.19
C THR A 89 -11.52 -6.64 -12.30
N LEU A 90 -10.85 -6.25 -11.22
CA LEU A 90 -10.29 -7.18 -10.25
C LEU A 90 -10.77 -6.82 -8.85
N GLU A 91 -10.93 -7.84 -8.03
CA GLU A 91 -11.16 -7.67 -6.61
C GLU A 91 -9.88 -7.16 -5.96
N GLU A 92 -9.95 -5.98 -5.35
CA GLU A 92 -8.85 -5.35 -4.63
C GLU A 92 -9.10 -5.40 -3.12
N GLY A 93 -8.00 -5.56 -2.39
CA GLY A 93 -7.93 -5.33 -0.96
C GLY A 93 -6.77 -4.40 -0.67
N CYS A 94 -6.68 -3.90 0.55
CA CYS A 94 -5.63 -2.98 0.97
C CYS A 94 -5.22 -3.26 2.42
N LEU A 95 -3.92 -3.26 2.69
CA LEU A 95 -3.41 -3.44 4.05
C LEU A 95 -3.87 -2.33 5.01
N SER A 96 -4.20 -1.13 4.47
CA SER A 96 -4.81 -0.02 5.22
C SER A 96 -6.33 -0.14 5.40
N VAL A 97 -6.97 -1.12 4.76
CA VAL A 97 -8.41 -1.40 4.85
C VAL A 97 -8.59 -2.90 5.14
N PRO A 98 -8.16 -3.38 6.31
CA PRO A 98 -8.04 -4.81 6.58
C PRO A 98 -9.38 -5.54 6.52
N GLY A 99 -9.38 -6.71 5.85
CA GLY A 99 -10.54 -7.60 5.76
C GLY A 99 -11.67 -7.10 4.85
N VAL A 100 -11.38 -6.12 4.00
CA VAL A 100 -12.34 -5.57 3.02
C VAL A 100 -11.81 -5.77 1.62
N PHE A 101 -12.66 -6.32 0.74
CA PHE A 101 -12.36 -6.56 -0.67
C PHE A 101 -13.56 -6.09 -1.49
N ASP A 102 -13.31 -5.45 -2.62
CA ASP A 102 -14.35 -5.07 -3.57
C ASP A 102 -13.74 -4.91 -4.97
N GLU A 103 -14.58 -4.97 -5.99
CA GLU A 103 -14.15 -4.83 -7.37
C GLU A 103 -13.83 -3.38 -7.72
N VAL A 104 -12.70 -3.19 -8.40
CA VAL A 104 -12.27 -1.91 -8.95
C VAL A 104 -11.94 -2.09 -10.42
N VAL A 105 -12.34 -1.14 -11.25
CA VAL A 105 -12.05 -1.09 -12.68
C VAL A 105 -10.84 -0.20 -12.92
N ARG A 106 -9.83 -0.74 -13.60
CA ARG A 106 -8.59 0.00 -13.94
C ARG A 106 -8.15 -0.34 -15.36
N PRO A 107 -7.32 0.53 -16.00
CA PRO A 107 -6.60 0.11 -17.21
C PRO A 107 -5.90 -1.23 -17.03
N ALA A 108 -6.08 -2.12 -18.00
CA ALA A 108 -5.57 -3.51 -17.92
C ALA A 108 -4.04 -3.58 -18.06
N ARG A 109 -3.45 -2.63 -18.79
CA ARG A 109 -2.01 -2.53 -19.04
C ARG A 109 -1.56 -1.09 -18.88
N ILE A 110 -0.38 -0.91 -18.30
CA ILE A 110 0.27 0.41 -18.16
C ILE A 110 1.74 0.29 -18.50
N ARG A 111 2.33 1.40 -18.94
CA ARG A 111 3.79 1.56 -18.99
C ARG A 111 4.18 2.59 -17.93
N VAL A 112 5.10 2.20 -17.05
CA VAL A 112 5.56 2.99 -15.91
C VAL A 112 7.02 3.35 -16.09
N ARG A 113 7.38 4.60 -15.78
CA ARG A 113 8.74 5.04 -15.54
C ARG A 113 8.91 5.32 -14.05
N ALA A 114 10.04 4.90 -13.49
CA ALA A 114 10.38 5.15 -12.10
C ALA A 114 11.90 5.10 -11.89
N LEU A 115 12.33 5.36 -10.67
CA LEU A 115 13.69 5.06 -10.22
C LEU A 115 13.66 3.78 -9.38
N ASP A 116 14.72 2.99 -9.45
CA ASP A 116 14.92 1.86 -8.56
C ASP A 116 15.44 2.30 -7.19
N ARG A 117 15.71 1.35 -6.30
CA ARG A 117 16.19 1.64 -4.93
C ARG A 117 17.56 2.35 -4.88
N HIS A 118 18.29 2.35 -5.99
CA HIS A 118 19.60 3.00 -6.13
C HIS A 118 19.52 4.32 -6.90
N GLY A 119 18.32 4.76 -7.28
CA GLY A 119 18.12 5.99 -8.02
C GLY A 119 18.34 5.85 -9.54
N GLN A 120 18.46 4.61 -10.05
CA GLN A 120 18.60 4.38 -11.49
C GLN A 120 17.24 4.38 -12.17
N PRO A 121 17.08 5.13 -13.29
CA PRO A 121 15.82 5.17 -14.01
C PRO A 121 15.55 3.86 -14.76
N PHE A 122 14.31 3.46 -14.79
CA PHE A 122 13.82 2.34 -15.60
C PHE A 122 12.41 2.59 -16.10
N GLU A 123 12.06 1.89 -17.17
CA GLU A 123 10.68 1.81 -17.67
C GLU A 123 10.25 0.35 -17.66
N ARG A 124 8.97 0.12 -17.40
CA ARG A 124 8.40 -1.23 -17.33
C ARG A 124 6.99 -1.26 -17.89
N ASP A 125 6.73 -2.25 -18.74
CA ASP A 125 5.38 -2.64 -19.12
C ASP A 125 4.81 -3.54 -18.02
N CYS A 126 3.62 -3.18 -17.56
CA CYS A 126 2.90 -3.91 -16.53
C CYS A 126 1.55 -4.35 -17.06
N ASP A 127 1.19 -5.60 -16.79
CA ASP A 127 -0.09 -6.21 -17.14
C ASP A 127 -0.64 -7.01 -15.95
N ASP A 128 -1.81 -7.58 -16.12
CA ASP A 128 -2.48 -8.42 -15.12
C ASP A 128 -2.45 -7.78 -13.72
N ILE A 129 -2.18 -8.59 -12.71
CA ILE A 129 -2.16 -8.15 -11.31
C ILE A 129 -1.08 -7.10 -11.02
N LEU A 130 0.06 -7.13 -11.73
CA LEU A 130 1.11 -6.14 -11.56
C LEU A 130 0.62 -4.75 -11.97
N ALA A 131 -0.09 -4.62 -13.09
CA ALA A 131 -0.66 -3.35 -13.53
C ALA A 131 -1.66 -2.79 -12.52
N VAL A 132 -2.53 -3.63 -11.99
CA VAL A 132 -3.51 -3.23 -10.96
C VAL A 132 -2.80 -2.82 -9.67
N CYS A 133 -1.83 -3.60 -9.22
CA CYS A 133 -1.09 -3.33 -8.00
C CYS A 133 -0.31 -2.01 -8.07
N VAL A 134 0.41 -1.75 -9.16
CA VAL A 134 1.13 -0.49 -9.36
C VAL A 134 0.18 0.70 -9.28
N GLN A 135 -0.97 0.63 -9.96
CA GLN A 135 -1.97 1.70 -9.95
C GLN A 135 -2.57 1.91 -8.56
N HIS A 136 -2.86 0.83 -7.83
CA HIS A 136 -3.35 0.87 -6.46
C HIS A 136 -2.35 1.58 -5.53
N GLU A 137 -1.08 1.21 -5.59
CA GLU A 137 -0.05 1.82 -4.74
C GLU A 137 0.27 3.26 -5.14
N MET A 138 0.21 3.60 -6.43
CA MET A 138 0.36 4.98 -6.90
C MET A 138 -0.79 5.88 -6.42
N ASP A 139 -2.00 5.36 -6.30
CA ASP A 139 -3.13 6.10 -5.73
C ASP A 139 -2.83 6.52 -4.28
N HIS A 140 -2.22 5.66 -3.47
CA HIS A 140 -1.82 6.01 -2.11
C HIS A 140 -0.88 7.21 -2.06
N LEU A 141 0.02 7.35 -3.03
CA LEU A 141 0.95 8.49 -3.12
C LEU A 141 0.23 9.82 -3.39
N GLN A 142 -1.02 9.76 -3.84
CA GLN A 142 -1.89 10.92 -4.05
C GLN A 142 -2.99 11.05 -2.99
N GLY A 143 -2.88 10.30 -1.90
CA GLY A 143 -3.87 10.30 -0.83
C GLY A 143 -5.19 9.61 -1.21
N LYS A 144 -5.18 8.73 -2.22
CA LYS A 144 -6.34 8.02 -2.72
C LYS A 144 -6.31 6.55 -2.27
N LEU A 145 -7.47 6.02 -1.90
CA LEU A 145 -7.65 4.63 -1.49
C LEU A 145 -8.63 3.94 -2.45
N PHE A 146 -8.55 2.60 -2.55
CA PHE A 146 -9.47 1.87 -3.44
C PHE A 146 -10.93 2.05 -3.05
N VAL A 147 -11.23 2.30 -1.78
CA VAL A 147 -12.60 2.59 -1.30
C VAL A 147 -13.19 3.85 -1.93
N ASP A 148 -12.35 4.75 -2.44
CA ASP A 148 -12.80 5.98 -3.11
C ASP A 148 -13.49 5.70 -4.46
N TYR A 149 -13.25 4.53 -5.05
CA TYR A 149 -13.94 4.05 -6.26
C TYR A 149 -15.30 3.43 -5.97
N LEU A 150 -15.63 3.20 -4.69
CA LEU A 150 -16.86 2.58 -4.25
C LEU A 150 -17.95 3.62 -3.98
N SER A 151 -19.22 3.18 -3.93
CA SER A 151 -20.33 4.05 -3.56
C SER A 151 -20.18 4.59 -2.13
N GLU A 152 -20.78 5.74 -1.88
CA GLU A 152 -20.78 6.36 -0.55
C GLU A 152 -21.34 5.41 0.53
N LEU A 153 -22.41 4.68 0.21
CA LEU A 153 -23.02 3.69 1.09
C LEU A 153 -22.03 2.56 1.45
N LYS A 154 -21.30 2.03 0.46
CA LYS A 154 -20.26 1.01 0.70
C LYS A 154 -19.14 1.57 1.58
N ARG A 155 -18.66 2.78 1.30
CA ARG A 155 -17.62 3.44 2.12
C ARG A 155 -18.05 3.61 3.57
N GLU A 156 -19.29 4.04 3.81
CA GLU A 156 -19.81 4.22 5.17
C GLU A 156 -19.89 2.87 5.92
N ARG A 157 -20.36 1.82 5.26
CA ARG A 157 -20.39 0.46 5.83
C ARG A 157 -18.98 -0.03 6.19
N ILE A 158 -18.01 0.22 5.33
CA ILE A 158 -16.59 -0.13 5.57
C ILE A 158 -16.07 0.60 6.80
N ARG A 159 -16.31 1.92 6.90
CA ARG A 159 -15.87 2.71 8.07
C ARG A 159 -16.46 2.16 9.38
N LYS A 160 -17.74 1.87 9.40
CA LYS A 160 -18.42 1.28 10.58
C LYS A 160 -17.85 -0.09 10.95
N LYS A 161 -17.60 -0.94 9.94
CA LYS A 161 -16.98 -2.26 10.15
C LYS A 161 -15.58 -2.13 10.78
N LEU A 162 -14.72 -1.31 10.20
CA LEU A 162 -13.35 -1.12 10.68
C LEU A 162 -13.31 -0.51 12.08
N ASP A 163 -14.21 0.42 12.39
CA ASP A 163 -14.31 1.00 13.74
C ASP A 163 -14.71 -0.05 14.77
N LYS A 164 -15.68 -0.91 14.44
CA LYS A 164 -16.07 -2.05 15.27
C LYS A 164 -14.91 -3.01 15.49
N ASP A 165 -14.24 -3.42 14.41
CA ASP A 165 -13.13 -4.37 14.48
C ASP A 165 -11.96 -3.83 15.33
N ARG A 166 -11.66 -2.52 15.25
CA ARG A 166 -10.66 -1.86 16.11
C ARG A 166 -11.05 -1.89 17.58
N LYS A 167 -12.30 -1.59 17.91
CA LYS A 167 -12.80 -1.63 19.28
C LYS A 167 -12.74 -3.03 19.86
N GLU A 168 -13.09 -4.05 19.09
CA GLU A 168 -13.01 -5.46 19.49
C GLU A 168 -11.58 -5.91 19.74
N ARG A 169 -10.63 -5.54 18.85
CA ARG A 169 -9.19 -5.80 19.03
C ARG A 169 -8.65 -5.14 20.29
N ALA A 170 -8.97 -3.87 20.53
CA ALA A 170 -8.55 -3.14 21.73
C ALA A 170 -9.10 -3.77 23.02
N ALA A 171 -10.37 -4.17 23.03
CA ALA A 171 -11.00 -4.85 24.18
C ALA A 171 -10.35 -6.22 24.45
N LYS A 172 -10.01 -6.97 23.41
CA LYS A 172 -9.31 -8.27 23.55
C LYS A 172 -7.92 -8.09 24.16
N LEU A 173 -7.13 -7.14 23.65
CA LEU A 173 -5.79 -6.84 24.18
C LEU A 173 -5.84 -6.39 25.63
N ALA A 174 -6.82 -5.57 26.01
CA ALA A 174 -7.02 -5.13 27.41
C ALA A 174 -7.34 -6.30 28.35
N ARG A 175 -8.16 -7.25 27.93
CA ARG A 175 -8.47 -8.47 28.69
C ARG A 175 -7.24 -9.35 28.90
N GLU A 176 -6.45 -9.57 27.83
CA GLU A 176 -5.22 -10.36 27.90
C GLU A 176 -4.17 -9.71 28.81
N ALA A 177 -4.01 -8.39 28.74
CA ALA A 177 -3.12 -7.64 29.62
C ALA A 177 -3.58 -7.68 31.10
N GLY A 178 -4.88 -7.61 31.34
CA GLY A 178 -5.46 -7.77 32.69
C GLY A 178 -5.24 -9.16 33.24
N ALA A 179 -5.42 -10.20 32.45
CA ALA A 179 -5.19 -11.59 32.86
C ALA A 179 -3.70 -11.86 33.21
N ARG A 180 -2.76 -11.27 32.47
CA ARG A 180 -1.30 -11.41 32.75
C ARG A 180 -0.85 -10.69 34.04
N ARG A 181 -1.60 -9.69 34.53
CA ARG A 181 -1.30 -8.98 35.78
C ARG A 181 -1.90 -9.66 37.03
N ALA A 182 -2.77 -10.64 36.83
CA ALA A 182 -3.44 -11.37 37.90
C ALA A 182 -2.66 -12.62 38.39
N TYR A 183 -1.48 -12.87 37.81
CA TYR A 183 -0.53 -13.91 38.20
C TYR A 183 0.85 -13.24 38.46
#